data_e6f66122d2780e87253a9847f3c0740c
#
_entry.id   e6f66122d2780e87253a9847f3c0740c
#
_cell.length_a   1.000
_cell.length_b   1.000
_cell.length_c   1.000
_cell.angle_alpha   90.00
_cell.angle_beta   90.00
_cell.angle_gamma   90.00
#
_symmetry.space_group_name_H-M   'P 1'
#
loop_
_entity.id
_entity.type
_entity.pdbx_description
1 polymer ?
#
loop_
_entity_poly.entity_id
_entity_poly.type
_entity_poly.pdbx_seq_one_letter_code
_entity_poly.pdbx_strand_id
1 'polypeptide(L)'
;MNREELNLQFEKIYSRLNPEQKTAVDTIYGPVLVIAGPGTGKTQILSARIGKILLETDYMPDNILCLTYTDAGRVAMRKRLQEMIGADAYRVNIHTFHSFCNQVIQENISYFEKNSLDPVSDLERIDFIKQIIDHFKKDNPLKRYRGDVYYEVGRLTSLFSSMKKEGWTSTYIKDKVEEYCNDLPNREEYIAKRKTTTKGITFQKGDLRTDKINEEIKKISILNYAADAFDEYQTIMHKHNRYDFDDMINWVIQVFENNEPLLQDYQEKYQFLLVDEFQDTSGTQNMLVNLLCKEIDSPNVFVVGDDDQSIYRFQGANVENIEAYKNKYENQLVDVVLKSNYRSTQKILDLSRSIIENNTERLSAKYPDIKKELIASHDIRLSSVASPELHIYENTFQELVGVTNQIETLLQKGITPEKIAVIYKENKWGDELIKFFKEKQIPFYSKRKENLFHIPLSKKMITILRYIAAEHSISYSADDLLFEILHFDIYKIPSFEIAKASVAVNDAKYEKKTSLRTYFQEWIHTA
;
A
#
# COMPACT_ATOMS: atom_id res chain seq x y z
N MET A 1 27.64 26.44 10.45
CA MET A 1 28.73 26.27 9.45
C MET A 1 28.77 27.53 8.61
N ASN A 2 29.97 28.00 8.30
CA ASN A 2 30.20 29.13 7.40
C ASN A 2 29.94 28.66 5.94
N ARG A 3 29.61 29.56 5.00
CA ARG A 3 29.34 29.25 3.58
C ARG A 3 30.51 28.54 2.90
N GLU A 4 31.76 28.89 3.27
CA GLU A 4 32.95 28.22 2.76
C GLU A 4 33.10 26.78 3.25
N GLU A 5 32.75 26.50 4.49
CA GLU A 5 32.74 25.14 5.05
C GLU A 5 31.67 24.27 4.38
N LEU A 6 30.50 24.85 4.08
CA LEU A 6 29.41 24.17 3.34
C LEU A 6 29.84 23.84 1.91
N ASN A 7 30.48 24.78 1.22
CA ASN A 7 31.01 24.58 -0.12
C ASN A 7 32.04 23.42 -0.14
N LEU A 8 32.98 23.43 0.80
CA LEU A 8 33.99 22.38 0.92
C LEU A 8 33.37 21.00 1.20
N GLN A 9 32.32 20.96 2.01
CA GLN A 9 31.62 19.72 2.33
C GLN A 9 30.80 19.20 1.15
N PHE A 10 30.12 20.10 0.44
CA PHE A 10 29.42 19.77 -0.79
C PHE A 10 30.39 19.22 -1.85
N GLU A 11 31.51 19.92 -2.12
CA GLU A 11 32.51 19.48 -3.09
C GLU A 11 33.06 18.07 -2.77
N LYS A 12 33.31 17.78 -1.49
CA LYS A 12 33.72 16.44 -1.06
C LYS A 12 32.69 15.35 -1.38
N ILE A 13 31.40 15.66 -1.28
CA ILE A 13 30.33 14.72 -1.60
C ILE A 13 30.13 14.64 -3.11
N TYR A 14 30.13 15.78 -3.79
CA TYR A 14 29.96 15.91 -5.22
C TYR A 14 31.09 15.20 -6.01
N SER A 15 32.33 15.31 -5.55
CA SER A 15 33.48 14.65 -6.19
C SER A 15 33.36 13.10 -6.22
N ARG A 16 32.57 12.51 -5.30
CA ARG A 16 32.31 11.06 -5.23
C ARG A 16 31.21 10.58 -6.15
N LEU A 17 30.46 11.49 -6.76
CA LEU A 17 29.41 11.13 -7.70
C LEU A 17 30.03 10.62 -9.00
N ASN A 18 29.43 9.58 -9.56
CA ASN A 18 29.79 9.08 -10.89
C ASN A 18 29.26 10.00 -12.00
N PRO A 19 29.67 9.81 -13.28
CA PRO A 19 29.28 10.70 -14.37
C PRO A 19 27.76 10.84 -14.53
N GLU A 20 27.00 9.74 -14.46
CA GLU A 20 25.55 9.77 -14.63
C GLU A 20 24.87 10.50 -13.46
N GLN A 21 25.34 10.28 -12.23
CA GLN A 21 24.88 11.02 -11.05
C GLN A 21 25.18 12.51 -11.16
N LYS A 22 26.38 12.88 -11.67
CA LYS A 22 26.73 14.28 -11.93
C LYS A 22 25.81 14.90 -12.96
N THR A 23 25.55 14.22 -14.08
CA THR A 23 24.59 14.71 -15.08
C THR A 23 23.23 15.01 -14.46
N ALA A 24 22.71 14.12 -13.62
CA ALA A 24 21.44 14.33 -12.94
C ALA A 24 21.46 15.50 -11.95
N VAL A 25 22.58 15.74 -11.28
CA VAL A 25 22.75 16.84 -10.30
C VAL A 25 22.97 18.18 -11.00
N ASP A 26 23.75 18.20 -12.07
CA ASP A 26 24.16 19.42 -12.79
C ASP A 26 23.07 19.99 -13.69
N THR A 27 22.14 19.16 -14.16
CA THR A 27 20.98 19.61 -14.96
C THR A 27 19.96 20.30 -14.04
N ILE A 28 20.25 21.53 -13.60
CA ILE A 28 19.42 22.27 -12.62
C ILE A 28 18.07 22.67 -13.20
N TYR A 29 18.02 23.12 -14.46
CA TYR A 29 16.83 23.66 -15.09
C TYR A 29 16.16 22.65 -16.01
N GLY A 30 14.84 22.81 -16.17
CA GLY A 30 13.99 21.99 -17.03
C GLY A 30 13.60 20.64 -16.43
N PRO A 31 12.79 19.85 -17.18
CA PRO A 31 12.32 18.54 -16.72
C PRO A 31 13.43 17.48 -16.82
N VAL A 32 13.60 16.71 -15.74
CA VAL A 32 14.59 15.62 -15.66
C VAL A 32 13.92 14.36 -15.15
N LEU A 33 14.16 13.25 -15.82
CA LEU A 33 13.76 11.90 -15.39
C LEU A 33 15.00 11.09 -15.06
N VAL A 34 15.09 10.60 -13.82
CA VAL A 34 16.16 9.70 -13.41
C VAL A 34 15.60 8.29 -13.18
N ILE A 35 16.02 7.37 -14.02
CA ILE A 35 15.73 5.95 -13.86
C ILE A 35 16.84 5.35 -13.03
N ALA A 36 16.51 5.01 -11.77
CA ALA A 36 17.49 4.68 -10.76
C ALA A 36 17.14 3.38 -10.05
N GLY A 37 17.78 2.29 -10.45
CA GLY A 37 17.61 0.98 -9.81
C GLY A 37 17.95 0.97 -8.32
N PRO A 38 17.71 -0.15 -7.62
CA PRO A 38 18.01 -0.26 -6.20
C PRO A 38 19.50 -0.05 -5.93
N GLY A 39 19.83 0.72 -4.89
CA GLY A 39 21.22 0.92 -4.47
C GLY A 39 22.09 1.80 -5.36
N THR A 40 21.51 2.54 -6.30
CA THR A 40 22.22 3.46 -7.21
C THR A 40 22.43 4.86 -6.64
N GLY A 41 21.90 5.13 -5.43
CA GLY A 41 22.10 6.41 -4.75
C GLY A 41 21.01 7.45 -5.00
N LYS A 42 19.75 7.06 -5.27
CA LYS A 42 18.58 7.96 -5.46
C LYS A 42 18.56 9.13 -4.46
N THR A 43 18.52 8.84 -3.18
CA THR A 43 18.46 9.88 -2.13
C THR A 43 19.73 10.76 -2.10
N GLN A 44 20.87 10.24 -2.54
CA GLN A 44 22.12 11.00 -2.59
C GLN A 44 22.07 12.05 -3.70
N ILE A 45 21.61 11.68 -4.90
CA ILE A 45 21.49 12.63 -6.01
C ILE A 45 20.44 13.70 -5.75
N LEU A 46 19.30 13.35 -5.12
CA LEU A 46 18.29 14.33 -4.70
C LEU A 46 18.87 15.36 -3.74
N SER A 47 19.58 14.91 -2.70
CA SER A 47 20.21 15.81 -1.74
C SER A 47 21.34 16.63 -2.36
N ALA A 48 22.18 16.03 -3.23
CA ALA A 48 23.23 16.74 -3.94
C ALA A 48 22.69 17.79 -4.90
N ARG A 49 21.58 17.47 -5.62
CA ARG A 49 20.91 18.42 -6.50
C ARG A 49 20.36 19.63 -5.74
N ILE A 50 19.71 19.43 -4.59
CA ILE A 50 19.26 20.53 -3.73
C ILE A 50 20.45 21.39 -3.31
N GLY A 51 21.54 20.78 -2.86
CA GLY A 51 22.78 21.50 -2.53
C GLY A 51 23.34 22.30 -3.71
N LYS A 52 23.36 21.71 -4.91
CA LYS A 52 23.81 22.36 -6.15
C LYS A 52 22.95 23.58 -6.50
N ILE A 53 21.62 23.45 -6.45
CA ILE A 53 20.69 24.56 -6.69
C ILE A 53 21.01 25.73 -5.77
N LEU A 54 21.16 25.49 -4.47
CA LEU A 54 21.41 26.53 -3.48
C LEU A 54 22.81 27.16 -3.57
N LEU A 55 23.78 26.48 -4.16
CA LEU A 55 25.14 26.99 -4.35
C LEU A 55 25.28 27.80 -5.65
N GLU A 56 24.61 27.41 -6.71
CA GLU A 56 24.78 27.98 -8.05
C GLU A 56 23.67 28.95 -8.46
N THR A 57 22.61 29.07 -7.66
CA THR A 57 21.51 29.98 -7.92
C THR A 57 21.26 30.92 -6.75
N ASP A 58 20.48 31.99 -6.99
CA ASP A 58 20.06 32.94 -5.95
C ASP A 58 18.76 32.52 -5.26
N TYR A 59 18.21 31.32 -5.57
CA TYR A 59 17.00 30.81 -4.95
C TYR A 59 17.23 30.42 -3.49
N MET A 60 16.19 30.63 -2.69
CA MET A 60 16.22 30.29 -1.27
C MET A 60 15.81 28.83 -1.04
N PRO A 61 16.21 28.20 0.10
CA PRO A 61 15.77 26.84 0.43
C PRO A 61 14.25 26.67 0.42
N ASP A 62 13.50 27.71 0.76
CA ASP A 62 12.02 27.73 0.78
C ASP A 62 11.40 27.62 -0.62
N ASN A 63 12.17 27.92 -1.70
CA ASN A 63 11.71 27.77 -3.08
C ASN A 63 11.82 26.33 -3.62
N ILE A 64 12.30 25.40 -2.81
CA ILE A 64 12.47 24.00 -3.21
C ILE A 64 11.43 23.13 -2.49
N LEU A 65 10.60 22.43 -3.26
CA LEU A 65 9.67 21.42 -2.78
C LEU A 65 10.16 20.02 -3.17
N CYS A 66 10.36 19.18 -2.17
CA CYS A 66 10.69 17.77 -2.38
C CYS A 66 9.57 16.88 -1.84
N LEU A 67 8.93 16.13 -2.72
CA LEU A 67 7.87 15.19 -2.38
C LEU A 67 8.41 13.77 -2.30
N THR A 68 8.13 13.08 -1.20
CA THR A 68 8.53 11.69 -0.97
C THR A 68 7.31 10.81 -0.69
N TYR A 69 7.44 9.51 -0.92
CA TYR A 69 6.35 8.57 -0.68
C TYR A 69 6.16 8.26 0.82
N THR A 70 7.23 8.26 1.62
CA THR A 70 7.18 7.85 3.03
C THR A 70 7.79 8.85 3.99
N ASP A 71 7.31 8.88 5.23
CA ASP A 71 7.94 9.66 6.31
C ASP A 71 9.38 9.22 6.61
N ALA A 72 9.69 7.94 6.47
CA ALA A 72 11.06 7.44 6.61
C ALA A 72 11.98 8.03 5.53
N GLY A 73 11.51 8.13 4.28
CA GLY A 73 12.21 8.80 3.18
C GLY A 73 12.47 10.26 3.48
N ARG A 74 11.44 10.97 3.97
CA ARG A 74 11.54 12.37 4.39
C ARG A 74 12.61 12.59 5.44
N VAL A 75 12.62 11.77 6.50
CA VAL A 75 13.61 11.86 7.58
C VAL A 75 15.02 11.55 7.09
N ALA A 76 15.18 10.49 6.28
CA ALA A 76 16.48 10.11 5.72
C ALA A 76 17.05 11.18 4.79
N MET A 77 16.21 11.79 3.94
CA MET A 77 16.60 12.87 3.05
C MET A 77 17.00 14.12 3.83
N ARG A 78 16.21 14.51 4.83
CA ARG A 78 16.53 15.65 5.71
C ARG A 78 17.88 15.49 6.39
N LYS A 79 18.14 14.30 6.93
CA LYS A 79 19.44 14.00 7.57
C LYS A 79 20.62 14.14 6.61
N ARG A 80 20.50 13.58 5.40
CA ARG A 80 21.54 13.73 4.37
C ARG A 80 21.75 15.16 3.93
N LEU A 81 20.65 15.89 3.76
CA LEU A 81 20.73 17.29 3.39
C LEU A 81 21.40 18.13 4.48
N GLN A 82 21.14 17.83 5.76
CA GLN A 82 21.86 18.47 6.88
C GLN A 82 23.38 18.24 6.84
N GLU A 83 23.79 17.05 6.41
CA GLU A 83 25.21 16.73 6.22
C GLU A 83 25.84 17.56 5.09
N MET A 84 25.07 18.05 4.12
CA MET A 84 25.55 18.82 2.95
C MET A 84 25.46 20.32 3.13
N ILE A 85 24.33 20.84 3.61
CA ILE A 85 24.03 22.27 3.67
C ILE A 85 23.72 22.77 5.09
N GLY A 86 23.93 21.94 6.11
CA GLY A 86 23.77 22.35 7.52
C GLY A 86 22.34 22.76 7.88
N ALA A 87 22.21 23.93 8.55
CA ALA A 87 20.93 24.41 9.07
C ALA A 87 19.91 24.76 7.98
N ASP A 88 20.33 25.16 6.78
CA ASP A 88 19.45 25.50 5.67
C ASP A 88 18.61 24.29 5.20
N ALA A 89 19.05 23.07 5.52
CA ALA A 89 18.28 21.86 5.28
C ALA A 89 16.89 21.87 5.95
N TYR A 90 16.71 22.60 7.06
CA TYR A 90 15.41 22.72 7.73
C TYR A 90 14.42 23.61 6.98
N ARG A 91 14.92 24.54 6.17
CA ARG A 91 14.12 25.46 5.39
C ARG A 91 13.64 24.87 4.05
N VAL A 92 14.31 23.82 3.56
CA VAL A 92 13.86 23.08 2.36
C VAL A 92 12.55 22.36 2.67
N ASN A 93 11.56 22.54 1.82
CA ASN A 93 10.24 21.90 1.99
C ASN A 93 10.29 20.43 1.56
N ILE A 94 10.53 19.52 2.52
CA ILE A 94 10.53 18.08 2.29
C ILE A 94 9.29 17.48 2.94
N HIS A 95 8.36 17.00 2.14
CA HIS A 95 7.04 16.52 2.55
C HIS A 95 6.70 15.16 1.94
N THR A 96 5.80 14.42 2.59
CA THR A 96 4.99 13.45 1.87
C THR A 96 3.85 14.17 1.16
N PHE A 97 3.24 13.58 0.13
CA PHE A 97 2.10 14.19 -0.57
C PHE A 97 1.00 14.62 0.41
N HIS A 98 0.64 13.74 1.34
CA HIS A 98 -0.36 14.05 2.36
C HIS A 98 0.06 15.19 3.30
N SER A 99 1.33 15.22 3.74
CA SER A 99 1.78 16.31 4.61
C SER A 99 1.86 17.65 3.89
N PHE A 100 2.17 17.65 2.60
CA PHE A 100 2.10 18.84 1.75
C PHE A 100 0.66 19.34 1.61
N CYS A 101 -0.27 18.45 1.24
CA CYS A 101 -1.68 18.82 1.12
C CYS A 101 -2.27 19.32 2.44
N ASN A 102 -1.92 18.68 3.56
CA ASN A 102 -2.33 19.17 4.88
C ASN A 102 -1.82 20.59 5.14
N GLN A 103 -0.56 20.89 4.79
CA GLN A 103 -0.02 22.24 4.95
C GLN A 103 -0.79 23.25 4.07
N VAL A 104 -1.04 22.92 2.80
CA VAL A 104 -1.84 23.78 1.89
C VAL A 104 -3.21 24.07 2.48
N ILE A 105 -3.90 23.05 3.03
CA ILE A 105 -5.21 23.20 3.66
C ILE A 105 -5.12 24.11 4.89
N GLN A 106 -4.13 23.91 5.76
CA GLN A 106 -3.98 24.71 6.99
C GLN A 106 -3.62 26.18 6.71
N GLU A 107 -2.78 26.42 5.71
CA GLU A 107 -2.41 27.79 5.30
C GLU A 107 -3.58 28.54 4.62
N ASN A 108 -4.58 27.81 4.08
CA ASN A 108 -5.64 28.37 3.22
C ASN A 108 -7.05 27.88 3.62
N ILE A 109 -7.34 27.74 4.88
CA ILE A 109 -8.59 27.16 5.43
C ILE A 109 -9.85 27.76 4.78
N SER A 110 -9.83 29.07 4.48
CA SER A 110 -10.97 29.79 3.89
C SER A 110 -11.43 29.25 2.52
N TYR A 111 -10.54 28.63 1.76
CA TYR A 111 -10.87 28.03 0.45
C TYR A 111 -11.46 26.62 0.57
N PHE A 112 -11.30 25.96 1.71
CA PHE A 112 -11.69 24.57 1.85
C PHE A 112 -13.07 24.36 2.50
N GLU A 113 -13.74 25.42 2.98
CA GLU A 113 -15.08 25.39 3.62
C GLU A 113 -15.28 24.25 4.64
N LYS A 114 -14.19 23.77 5.23
CA LYS A 114 -14.16 22.53 6.02
C LYS A 114 -13.71 22.78 7.45
N ASN A 115 -14.55 23.46 8.21
CA ASN A 115 -14.33 23.67 9.63
C ASN A 115 -14.68 22.39 10.40
N SER A 116 -13.74 21.85 11.19
CA SER A 116 -13.92 20.71 12.09
C SER A 116 -14.24 19.35 11.44
N LEU A 117 -13.39 18.89 10.50
CA LEU A 117 -13.43 17.52 9.99
C LEU A 117 -12.48 16.63 10.80
N ASP A 118 -12.93 15.41 11.14
CA ASP A 118 -12.11 14.39 11.77
C ASP A 118 -11.78 13.25 10.81
N PRO A 119 -10.60 12.63 10.92
CA PRO A 119 -10.29 11.44 10.15
C PRO A 119 -11.26 10.30 10.45
N VAL A 120 -11.75 9.63 9.41
CA VAL A 120 -12.60 8.45 9.57
C VAL A 120 -11.78 7.29 10.12
N SER A 121 -12.29 6.64 11.16
CA SER A 121 -11.70 5.40 11.66
C SER A 121 -12.08 4.21 10.76
N ASP A 122 -11.31 3.11 10.84
CA ASP A 122 -11.62 1.89 10.08
C ASP A 122 -12.99 1.29 10.46
N LEU A 123 -13.41 1.43 11.73
CA LEU A 123 -14.72 0.97 12.19
C LEU A 123 -15.84 1.82 11.61
N GLU A 124 -15.75 3.14 11.66
CA GLU A 124 -16.73 4.05 11.07
C GLU A 124 -16.87 3.81 9.55
N ARG A 125 -15.73 3.61 8.86
CA ARG A 125 -15.73 3.28 7.42
C ARG A 125 -16.53 2.01 7.12
N ILE A 126 -16.30 0.96 7.90
CA ILE A 126 -17.05 -0.30 7.79
C ILE A 126 -18.54 -0.08 8.05
N ASP A 127 -18.88 0.69 9.07
CA ASP A 127 -20.28 0.96 9.44
C ASP A 127 -20.97 1.81 8.37
N PHE A 128 -20.33 2.79 7.78
CA PHE A 128 -20.89 3.58 6.68
C PHE A 128 -21.17 2.70 5.45
N ILE A 129 -20.26 1.80 5.09
CA ILE A 129 -20.48 0.89 3.96
C ILE A 129 -21.61 -0.11 4.27
N LYS A 130 -21.72 -0.60 5.52
CA LYS A 130 -22.85 -1.45 5.93
C LYS A 130 -24.17 -0.71 5.82
N GLN A 131 -24.26 0.55 6.25
CA GLN A 131 -25.45 1.38 6.10
C GLN A 131 -25.87 1.49 4.63
N ILE A 132 -24.93 1.70 3.71
CA ILE A 132 -25.20 1.73 2.27
C ILE A 132 -25.76 0.39 1.80
N ILE A 133 -25.14 -0.74 2.17
CA ILE A 133 -25.63 -2.08 1.80
C ILE A 133 -27.03 -2.33 2.35
N ASP A 134 -27.35 -1.87 3.54
CA ASP A 134 -28.68 -2.02 4.15
C ASP A 134 -29.75 -1.26 3.36
N HIS A 135 -29.42 -0.10 2.81
CA HIS A 135 -30.33 0.69 1.95
C HIS A 135 -30.50 0.13 0.54
N PHE A 136 -29.66 -0.80 0.08
CA PHE A 136 -29.80 -1.38 -1.25
C PHE A 136 -31.14 -2.10 -1.43
N LYS A 137 -31.74 -1.89 -2.61
CA LYS A 137 -32.96 -2.62 -3.03
C LYS A 137 -32.67 -4.12 -3.19
N LYS A 138 -33.73 -4.92 -3.20
CA LYS A 138 -33.62 -6.39 -3.30
C LYS A 138 -32.95 -6.92 -4.57
N ASP A 139 -32.97 -6.16 -5.64
CA ASP A 139 -32.36 -6.48 -6.93
C ASP A 139 -30.90 -6.03 -7.07
N ASN A 140 -30.36 -5.30 -6.08
CA ASN A 140 -28.99 -4.85 -6.12
C ASN A 140 -28.01 -6.04 -5.93
N PRO A 141 -27.09 -6.29 -6.90
CA PRO A 141 -26.20 -7.45 -6.88
C PRO A 141 -25.15 -7.41 -5.76
N LEU A 142 -24.92 -6.25 -5.14
CA LEU A 142 -23.99 -6.07 -4.03
C LEU A 142 -24.59 -6.49 -2.68
N LYS A 143 -25.92 -6.72 -2.60
CA LYS A 143 -26.59 -7.18 -1.39
C LYS A 143 -26.87 -8.68 -1.46
N ARG A 144 -26.23 -9.46 -0.62
CA ARG A 144 -26.45 -10.90 -0.55
C ARG A 144 -27.57 -11.24 0.43
N TYR A 145 -28.53 -12.06 -0.01
CA TYR A 145 -29.63 -12.55 0.83
C TYR A 145 -29.39 -13.96 1.39
N ARG A 146 -28.32 -14.62 0.97
CA ARG A 146 -27.89 -15.92 1.49
C ARG A 146 -26.42 -15.82 1.89
N GLY A 147 -26.11 -16.23 3.12
CA GLY A 147 -24.78 -16.12 3.70
C GLY A 147 -24.53 -14.75 4.36
N ASP A 148 -23.32 -14.24 4.27
CA ASP A 148 -22.94 -12.95 4.85
C ASP A 148 -23.46 -11.79 3.99
N VAL A 149 -24.40 -11.03 4.54
CA VAL A 149 -24.98 -9.83 3.89
C VAL A 149 -23.92 -8.79 3.57
N TYR A 150 -22.88 -8.69 4.39
CA TYR A 150 -21.82 -7.69 4.31
C TYR A 150 -20.56 -8.20 3.62
N TYR A 151 -20.65 -9.30 2.88
CA TYR A 151 -19.51 -9.90 2.16
C TYR A 151 -18.76 -8.90 1.26
N GLU A 152 -19.47 -7.94 0.67
CA GLU A 152 -18.88 -6.98 -0.27
C GLU A 152 -18.21 -5.77 0.42
N VAL A 153 -18.31 -5.61 1.75
CA VAL A 153 -17.74 -4.48 2.50
C VAL A 153 -16.25 -4.30 2.20
N GLY A 154 -15.46 -5.37 2.28
CA GLY A 154 -14.01 -5.29 2.03
C GLY A 154 -13.67 -4.90 0.58
N ARG A 155 -14.45 -5.38 -0.39
CA ARG A 155 -14.26 -5.04 -1.81
C ARG A 155 -14.65 -3.61 -2.12
N LEU A 156 -15.77 -3.14 -1.56
CA LEU A 156 -16.19 -1.74 -1.68
C LEU A 156 -15.19 -0.80 -1.02
N THR A 157 -14.69 -1.14 0.17
CA THR A 157 -13.61 -0.37 0.85
C THR A 157 -12.39 -0.21 -0.05
N SER A 158 -11.94 -1.31 -0.66
CA SER A 158 -10.77 -1.29 -1.56
C SER A 158 -11.04 -0.48 -2.82
N LEU A 159 -12.21 -0.64 -3.44
CA LEU A 159 -12.59 0.11 -4.64
C LEU A 159 -12.69 1.61 -4.35
N PHE A 160 -13.33 2.02 -3.26
CA PHE A 160 -13.49 3.43 -2.91
C PHE A 160 -12.14 4.09 -2.63
N SER A 161 -11.22 3.38 -1.94
CA SER A 161 -9.85 3.87 -1.78
C SER A 161 -9.12 4.01 -3.13
N SER A 162 -9.28 3.05 -4.05
CA SER A 162 -8.70 3.16 -5.40
C SER A 162 -9.29 4.32 -6.19
N MET A 163 -10.62 4.50 -6.16
CA MET A 163 -11.28 5.62 -6.84
C MET A 163 -10.75 6.98 -6.35
N LYS A 164 -10.58 7.15 -5.04
CA LYS A 164 -10.02 8.37 -4.47
C LYS A 164 -8.56 8.60 -4.88
N LYS A 165 -7.72 7.56 -4.84
CA LYS A 165 -6.30 7.63 -5.20
C LYS A 165 -6.06 7.93 -6.67
N GLU A 166 -6.94 7.44 -7.53
CA GLU A 166 -6.85 7.68 -8.97
C GLU A 166 -7.68 8.89 -9.44
N GLY A 167 -8.44 9.51 -8.54
CA GLY A 167 -9.33 10.61 -8.88
C GLY A 167 -10.53 10.18 -9.75
N TRP A 168 -10.91 8.88 -9.71
CA TRP A 168 -12.01 8.38 -10.51
C TRP A 168 -13.36 8.76 -9.90
N THR A 169 -14.21 9.34 -10.73
CA THR A 169 -15.60 9.62 -10.38
C THR A 169 -16.50 8.42 -10.69
N SER A 170 -17.71 8.41 -10.13
CA SER A 170 -18.73 7.42 -10.48
C SER A 170 -19.05 7.43 -11.98
N THR A 171 -19.10 8.61 -12.60
CA THR A 171 -19.30 8.76 -14.04
C THR A 171 -18.15 8.11 -14.82
N TYR A 172 -16.91 8.40 -14.48
CA TYR A 172 -15.74 7.79 -15.12
C TYR A 172 -15.78 6.26 -15.09
N ILE A 173 -16.13 5.66 -13.95
CA ILE A 173 -16.25 4.19 -13.83
C ILE A 173 -17.34 3.66 -14.76
N LYS A 174 -18.52 4.32 -14.81
CA LYS A 174 -19.63 3.91 -15.68
C LYS A 174 -19.26 4.00 -17.16
N ASP A 175 -18.60 5.08 -17.57
CA ASP A 175 -18.12 5.27 -18.96
C ASP A 175 -17.13 4.17 -19.34
N LYS A 176 -16.20 3.83 -18.44
CA LYS A 176 -15.25 2.74 -18.66
C LYS A 176 -15.89 1.35 -18.71
N VAL A 177 -16.93 1.12 -17.93
CA VAL A 177 -17.72 -0.12 -18.02
C VAL A 177 -18.44 -0.20 -19.36
N GLU A 178 -19.02 0.89 -19.85
CA GLU A 178 -19.68 0.95 -21.15
C GLU A 178 -18.68 0.72 -22.30
N GLU A 179 -17.53 1.42 -22.27
CA GLU A 179 -16.44 1.25 -23.24
C GLU A 179 -15.96 -0.21 -23.31
N TYR A 180 -15.72 -0.81 -22.13
CA TYR A 180 -15.33 -2.22 -22.02
C TYR A 180 -16.38 -3.15 -22.61
N CYS A 181 -17.66 -2.95 -22.29
CA CYS A 181 -18.76 -3.77 -22.80
C CYS A 181 -18.89 -3.68 -24.33
N ASN A 182 -18.70 -2.48 -24.89
CA ASN A 182 -18.74 -2.24 -26.34
C ASN A 182 -17.55 -2.87 -27.08
N ASP A 183 -16.43 -3.07 -26.41
CA ASP A 183 -15.23 -3.70 -27.00
C ASP A 183 -15.27 -5.25 -26.94
N LEU A 184 -16.05 -5.86 -26.04
CA LEU A 184 -16.10 -7.32 -25.88
C LEU A 184 -16.34 -8.10 -27.20
N PRO A 185 -17.23 -7.65 -28.12
CA PRO A 185 -17.46 -8.34 -29.38
C PRO A 185 -16.23 -8.37 -30.31
N ASN A 186 -15.29 -7.45 -30.15
CA ASN A 186 -14.10 -7.32 -30.99
C ASN A 186 -12.94 -8.22 -30.52
N ARG A 187 -13.04 -8.84 -29.35
CA ARG A 187 -11.97 -9.63 -28.74
C ARG A 187 -11.97 -11.06 -29.24
N GLU A 188 -10.83 -11.56 -29.68
CA GLU A 188 -10.67 -12.93 -30.19
C GLU A 188 -11.11 -14.03 -29.19
N GLU A 189 -11.04 -13.78 -27.91
CA GLU A 189 -11.43 -14.74 -26.86
C GLU A 189 -12.95 -15.03 -26.83
N TYR A 190 -13.75 -14.14 -27.39
CA TYR A 190 -15.19 -14.29 -27.54
C TYR A 190 -15.61 -14.81 -28.92
N ILE A 191 -14.66 -15.19 -29.77
CA ILE A 191 -14.91 -15.86 -31.05
C ILE A 191 -14.80 -17.38 -30.86
N ALA A 192 -15.78 -18.13 -31.34
CA ALA A 192 -15.79 -19.59 -31.22
C ALA A 192 -14.67 -20.22 -32.07
N LYS A 193 -13.66 -20.81 -31.44
CA LYS A 193 -12.53 -21.50 -32.13
C LYS A 193 -12.93 -22.84 -32.75
N ARG A 194 -14.07 -23.43 -32.32
CA ARG A 194 -14.65 -24.69 -32.80
C ARG A 194 -16.16 -24.70 -32.55
N LYS A 195 -16.87 -25.61 -33.24
CA LYS A 195 -18.31 -25.84 -32.95
C LYS A 195 -18.50 -26.19 -31.47
N THR A 196 -19.32 -25.44 -30.76
CA THR A 196 -19.58 -25.61 -29.33
C THR A 196 -21.06 -25.37 -29.03
N THR A 197 -21.68 -26.24 -28.24
CA THR A 197 -23.06 -26.05 -27.75
C THR A 197 -23.03 -25.77 -26.26
N THR A 198 -23.64 -24.67 -25.85
CA THR A 198 -23.74 -24.25 -24.43
C THR A 198 -25.16 -23.76 -24.15
N LYS A 199 -25.80 -24.29 -23.11
CA LYS A 199 -27.16 -23.91 -22.69
C LYS A 199 -28.18 -23.96 -23.85
N GLY A 200 -28.05 -24.96 -24.78
CA GLY A 200 -28.97 -25.15 -25.91
C GLY A 200 -28.67 -24.26 -27.14
N ILE A 201 -27.66 -23.37 -27.09
CA ILE A 201 -27.25 -22.54 -28.22
C ILE A 201 -25.99 -23.15 -28.83
N THR A 202 -26.01 -23.36 -30.16
CA THR A 202 -24.87 -23.89 -30.91
C THR A 202 -24.14 -22.77 -31.66
N PHE A 203 -22.85 -22.63 -31.38
CA PHE A 203 -21.97 -21.71 -32.06
C PHE A 203 -21.08 -22.48 -33.05
N GLN A 204 -20.96 -22.02 -34.29
CA GLN A 204 -20.02 -22.55 -35.27
C GLN A 204 -18.64 -21.91 -35.08
N LYS A 205 -17.60 -22.47 -35.73
CA LYS A 205 -16.29 -21.84 -35.74
C LYS A 205 -16.40 -20.45 -36.41
N GLY A 206 -15.93 -19.42 -35.74
CA GLY A 206 -16.01 -18.03 -36.17
C GLY A 206 -17.20 -17.24 -35.62
N ASP A 207 -18.19 -17.91 -35.02
CA ASP A 207 -19.35 -17.23 -34.42
C ASP A 207 -18.97 -16.48 -33.13
N LEU A 208 -19.65 -15.36 -32.89
CA LEU A 208 -19.50 -14.60 -31.66
C LEU A 208 -20.17 -15.32 -30.48
N ARG A 209 -19.44 -15.56 -29.41
CA ARG A 209 -19.90 -16.21 -28.17
C ARG A 209 -20.73 -15.25 -27.30
N THR A 210 -21.93 -14.95 -27.77
CA THR A 210 -22.86 -14.04 -27.07
C THR A 210 -23.21 -14.50 -25.67
N ASP A 211 -23.20 -15.81 -25.42
CA ASP A 211 -23.37 -16.39 -24.08
C ASP A 211 -22.31 -15.92 -23.09
N LYS A 212 -21.04 -15.96 -23.50
CA LYS A 212 -19.92 -15.51 -22.70
C LYS A 212 -19.89 -13.98 -22.53
N ILE A 213 -20.16 -13.25 -23.60
CA ILE A 213 -20.24 -11.79 -23.58
C ILE A 213 -21.30 -11.34 -22.59
N ASN A 214 -22.51 -11.93 -22.62
CA ASN A 214 -23.58 -11.58 -21.70
C ASN A 214 -23.26 -11.93 -20.24
N GLU A 215 -22.52 -13.03 -19.99
CA GLU A 215 -22.03 -13.36 -18.65
C GLU A 215 -20.99 -12.35 -18.17
N GLU A 216 -20.10 -11.89 -19.05
CA GLU A 216 -19.08 -10.89 -18.71
C GLU A 216 -19.70 -9.50 -18.49
N ILE A 217 -20.60 -9.05 -19.36
CA ILE A 217 -21.37 -7.81 -19.17
C ILE A 217 -22.08 -7.83 -17.81
N LYS A 218 -22.71 -8.94 -17.44
CA LYS A 218 -23.37 -9.07 -16.14
C LYS A 218 -22.40 -8.96 -14.96
N LYS A 219 -21.19 -9.48 -15.10
CA LYS A 219 -20.18 -9.38 -14.05
C LYS A 219 -19.64 -7.96 -13.91
N ILE A 220 -19.26 -7.34 -15.04
CA ILE A 220 -18.64 -6.02 -14.99
C ILE A 220 -19.65 -4.92 -14.65
N SER A 221 -20.93 -5.06 -15.02
CA SER A 221 -21.98 -4.09 -14.68
C SER A 221 -22.23 -3.94 -13.18
N ILE A 222 -21.73 -4.87 -12.35
CA ILE A 222 -21.76 -4.72 -10.88
C ILE A 222 -20.96 -3.47 -10.46
N LEU A 223 -19.96 -3.07 -11.23
CA LEU A 223 -19.19 -1.84 -10.95
C LEU A 223 -20.05 -0.57 -11.05
N ASN A 224 -21.11 -0.56 -11.87
CA ASN A 224 -22.03 0.58 -11.92
C ASN A 224 -22.76 0.78 -10.59
N TYR A 225 -23.19 -0.30 -9.95
CA TYR A 225 -23.80 -0.25 -8.62
C TYR A 225 -22.80 0.15 -7.55
N ALA A 226 -21.55 -0.29 -7.69
CA ALA A 226 -20.47 0.12 -6.77
C ALA A 226 -20.10 1.58 -6.94
N ALA A 227 -20.13 2.13 -8.17
CA ALA A 227 -19.93 3.55 -8.45
C ALA A 227 -21.05 4.41 -7.83
N ASP A 228 -22.31 4.00 -7.91
CA ASP A 228 -23.42 4.66 -7.22
C ASP A 228 -23.23 4.64 -5.69
N ALA A 229 -22.78 3.50 -5.15
CA ALA A 229 -22.47 3.36 -3.73
C ALA A 229 -21.30 4.25 -3.27
N PHE A 230 -20.36 4.57 -4.15
CA PHE A 230 -19.28 5.52 -3.85
C PHE A 230 -19.81 6.93 -3.62
N ASP A 231 -20.72 7.42 -4.46
CA ASP A 231 -21.33 8.74 -4.29
C ASP A 231 -22.14 8.84 -2.98
N GLU A 232 -22.86 7.75 -2.62
CA GLU A 232 -23.55 7.66 -1.33
C GLU A 232 -22.55 7.66 -0.16
N TYR A 233 -21.44 6.93 -0.29
CA TYR A 233 -20.36 6.91 0.71
C TYR A 233 -19.78 8.31 0.95
N GLN A 234 -19.47 9.06 -0.11
CA GLN A 234 -18.99 10.44 0.00
C GLN A 234 -20.01 11.34 0.70
N THR A 235 -21.30 11.16 0.39
CA THR A 235 -22.40 11.91 1.04
C THR A 235 -22.49 11.61 2.53
N ILE A 236 -22.36 10.34 2.93
CA ILE A 236 -22.37 9.94 4.35
C ILE A 236 -21.13 10.50 5.06
N MET A 237 -19.95 10.39 4.47
CA MET A 237 -18.70 10.95 5.01
C MET A 237 -18.86 12.45 5.29
N HIS A 238 -19.37 13.19 4.31
CA HIS A 238 -19.61 14.63 4.45
C HIS A 238 -20.63 14.95 5.56
N LYS A 239 -21.75 14.21 5.61
CA LYS A 239 -22.80 14.38 6.62
C LYS A 239 -22.27 14.18 8.05
N HIS A 240 -21.33 13.26 8.22
CA HIS A 240 -20.72 12.96 9.52
C HIS A 240 -19.46 13.79 9.82
N ASN A 241 -19.11 14.77 8.97
CA ASN A 241 -17.88 15.55 9.08
C ASN A 241 -16.64 14.63 9.16
N ARG A 242 -16.57 13.62 8.30
CA ARG A 242 -15.45 12.69 8.22
C ARG A 242 -14.72 12.83 6.90
N TYR A 243 -13.41 12.56 6.93
CA TYR A 243 -12.56 12.48 5.74
C TYR A 243 -11.57 11.32 5.88
N ASP A 244 -11.02 10.86 4.77
CA ASP A 244 -9.82 10.04 4.76
C ASP A 244 -8.62 10.81 4.16
N PHE A 245 -7.42 10.24 4.30
CA PHE A 245 -6.21 10.94 3.85
C PHE A 245 -6.18 11.20 2.35
N ASP A 246 -6.80 10.33 1.54
CA ASP A 246 -6.85 10.51 0.08
C ASP A 246 -7.75 11.69 -0.30
N ASP A 247 -8.76 12.05 0.52
CA ASP A 247 -9.61 13.23 0.31
C ASP A 247 -8.80 14.52 0.35
N MET A 248 -7.76 14.61 1.19
CA MET A 248 -6.95 15.82 1.30
C MET A 248 -6.27 16.18 -0.02
N ILE A 249 -5.74 15.18 -0.74
CA ILE A 249 -5.11 15.39 -2.05
C ILE A 249 -6.17 15.86 -3.06
N ASN A 250 -7.31 15.20 -3.11
CA ASN A 250 -8.41 15.56 -4.00
C ASN A 250 -8.93 16.98 -3.75
N TRP A 251 -9.03 17.40 -2.50
CA TRP A 251 -9.46 18.76 -2.16
C TRP A 251 -8.46 19.82 -2.63
N VAL A 252 -7.17 19.59 -2.42
CA VAL A 252 -6.14 20.52 -2.91
C VAL A 252 -6.17 20.61 -4.43
N ILE A 253 -6.32 19.48 -5.13
CA ILE A 253 -6.48 19.45 -6.58
C ILE A 253 -7.69 20.31 -6.99
N GLN A 254 -8.87 20.07 -6.41
CA GLN A 254 -10.09 20.81 -6.72
C GLN A 254 -9.94 22.32 -6.47
N VAL A 255 -9.30 22.69 -5.36
CA VAL A 255 -9.08 24.11 -5.06
C VAL A 255 -8.10 24.73 -6.05
N PHE A 256 -7.01 24.06 -6.41
CA PHE A 256 -6.06 24.56 -7.39
C PHE A 256 -6.64 24.67 -8.81
N GLU A 257 -7.52 23.73 -9.21
CA GLU A 257 -8.22 23.79 -10.50
C GLU A 257 -9.24 24.93 -10.59
N ASN A 258 -9.89 25.27 -9.47
CA ASN A 258 -10.93 26.30 -9.43
C ASN A 258 -10.43 27.67 -8.96
N ASN A 259 -9.18 27.77 -8.49
CA ASN A 259 -8.58 29.00 -7.98
C ASN A 259 -7.16 29.18 -8.53
N GLU A 260 -7.12 29.72 -9.75
CA GLU A 260 -5.86 29.96 -10.45
C GLU A 260 -4.89 30.88 -9.69
N PRO A 261 -5.33 32.01 -9.04
CA PRO A 261 -4.41 32.83 -8.25
C PRO A 261 -3.71 32.05 -7.13
N LEU A 262 -4.45 31.19 -6.42
CA LEU A 262 -3.84 30.37 -5.37
C LEU A 262 -2.84 29.37 -5.94
N LEU A 263 -3.14 28.75 -7.08
CA LEU A 263 -2.20 27.87 -7.75
C LEU A 263 -0.92 28.61 -8.15
N GLN A 264 -1.04 29.82 -8.71
CA GLN A 264 0.09 30.67 -9.10
C GLN A 264 0.96 31.05 -7.89
N ASP A 265 0.39 31.37 -6.73
CA ASP A 265 1.13 31.64 -5.49
C ASP A 265 2.04 30.46 -5.12
N TYR A 266 1.53 29.21 -5.27
CA TYR A 266 2.33 28.01 -5.00
C TYR A 266 3.37 27.71 -6.09
N GLN A 267 3.08 28.03 -7.36
CA GLN A 267 4.02 27.93 -8.48
C GLN A 267 5.17 28.94 -8.33
N GLU A 268 4.86 30.18 -7.92
CA GLU A 268 5.85 31.20 -7.64
C GLU A 268 6.70 30.87 -6.40
N LYS A 269 6.09 30.30 -5.37
CA LYS A 269 6.78 29.87 -4.15
C LYS A 269 7.75 28.72 -4.44
N TYR A 270 7.34 27.71 -5.20
CA TYR A 270 8.11 26.49 -5.44
C TYR A 270 8.69 26.46 -6.85
N GLN A 271 9.86 27.05 -7.01
CA GLN A 271 10.56 27.15 -8.28
C GLN A 271 11.24 25.83 -8.71
N PHE A 272 11.48 24.93 -7.77
CA PHE A 272 12.05 23.60 -8.01
C PHE A 272 11.19 22.54 -7.34
N LEU A 273 10.72 21.59 -8.13
CA LEU A 273 9.93 20.46 -7.67
C LEU A 273 10.70 19.15 -7.86
N LEU A 274 10.96 18.43 -6.77
CA LEU A 274 11.63 17.13 -6.78
C LEU A 274 10.66 16.05 -6.28
N VAL A 275 10.59 14.92 -6.98
CA VAL A 275 9.73 13.80 -6.58
C VAL A 275 10.55 12.53 -6.49
N ASP A 276 10.57 11.90 -5.31
CA ASP A 276 11.23 10.62 -5.04
C ASP A 276 10.24 9.46 -5.16
N GLU A 277 10.74 8.29 -5.53
CA GLU A 277 9.96 7.06 -5.74
C GLU A 277 8.74 7.28 -6.67
N PHE A 278 8.96 7.97 -7.79
CA PHE A 278 7.90 8.41 -8.68
C PHE A 278 7.04 7.25 -9.24
N GLN A 279 7.59 6.04 -9.34
CA GLN A 279 6.87 4.82 -9.74
C GLN A 279 5.77 4.42 -8.74
N ASP A 280 5.83 4.90 -7.49
CA ASP A 280 4.87 4.57 -6.45
C ASP A 280 3.77 5.65 -6.31
N THR A 281 3.80 6.70 -7.14
CA THR A 281 2.79 7.75 -7.13
C THR A 281 1.45 7.27 -7.69
N SER A 282 0.35 7.71 -7.05
CA SER A 282 -1.01 7.50 -7.54
C SER A 282 -1.40 8.51 -8.63
N GLY A 283 -2.54 8.30 -9.28
CA GLY A 283 -3.06 9.22 -10.28
C GLY A 283 -3.27 10.64 -9.74
N THR A 284 -3.86 10.78 -8.54
CA THR A 284 -4.06 12.10 -7.90
C THR A 284 -2.75 12.77 -7.48
N GLN A 285 -1.77 12.00 -7.02
CA GLN A 285 -0.44 12.54 -6.70
C GLN A 285 0.26 13.08 -7.96
N ASN A 286 0.18 12.34 -9.07
CA ASN A 286 0.71 12.80 -10.35
C ASN A 286 -0.05 14.01 -10.89
N MET A 287 -1.38 14.05 -10.71
CA MET A 287 -2.21 15.21 -11.08
C MET A 287 -1.80 16.46 -10.29
N LEU A 288 -1.51 16.34 -8.99
CA LEU A 288 -1.00 17.44 -8.18
C LEU A 288 0.36 17.96 -8.67
N VAL A 289 1.30 17.06 -9.01
CA VAL A 289 2.59 17.42 -9.62
C VAL A 289 2.37 18.16 -10.95
N ASN A 290 1.44 17.66 -11.77
CA ASN A 290 1.11 18.27 -13.05
C ASN A 290 0.49 19.67 -12.92
N LEU A 291 -0.33 19.90 -11.89
CA LEU A 291 -0.91 21.22 -11.60
C LEU A 291 0.16 22.21 -11.15
N LEU A 292 1.08 21.82 -10.28
CA LEU A 292 2.19 22.67 -9.85
C LEU A 292 3.15 23.03 -11.00
N CYS A 293 3.13 22.29 -12.10
CA CYS A 293 3.92 22.54 -13.32
C CYS A 293 3.06 23.08 -14.48
N LYS A 294 1.77 23.40 -14.24
CA LYS A 294 0.84 23.81 -15.30
C LYS A 294 1.24 25.18 -15.86
N GLU A 295 1.16 25.33 -17.19
CA GLU A 295 1.42 26.59 -17.92
C GLU A 295 2.86 27.13 -17.76
N ILE A 296 3.80 26.32 -17.27
CA ILE A 296 5.22 26.63 -17.26
C ILE A 296 5.86 25.89 -18.45
N ASP A 297 6.41 26.61 -19.41
CA ASP A 297 6.97 26.05 -20.65
C ASP A 297 8.07 25.02 -20.38
N SER A 298 8.98 25.29 -19.44
CA SER A 298 10.06 24.41 -19.04
C SER A 298 10.17 24.37 -17.52
N PRO A 299 9.30 23.60 -16.82
CA PRO A 299 9.30 23.56 -15.36
C PRO A 299 10.54 22.86 -14.83
N ASN A 300 11.09 23.39 -13.73
CA ASN A 300 12.22 22.74 -13.04
C ASN A 300 11.71 21.56 -12.20
N VAL A 301 11.30 20.50 -12.87
CA VAL A 301 10.76 19.30 -12.25
C VAL A 301 11.72 18.13 -12.43
N PHE A 302 12.07 17.50 -11.31
CA PHE A 302 13.01 16.40 -11.25
C PHE A 302 12.33 15.19 -10.62
N VAL A 303 12.16 14.14 -11.37
CA VAL A 303 11.56 12.90 -10.87
C VAL A 303 12.57 11.76 -10.87
N VAL A 304 12.56 10.98 -9.79
CA VAL A 304 13.41 9.79 -9.63
C VAL A 304 12.53 8.59 -9.36
N GLY A 305 12.75 7.51 -10.11
CA GLY A 305 11.99 6.29 -9.94
C GLY A 305 12.63 5.08 -10.59
N ASP A 306 12.02 3.93 -10.36
CA ASP A 306 12.36 2.66 -10.96
C ASP A 306 11.11 1.79 -11.15
N ASP A 307 10.65 1.63 -12.37
CA ASP A 307 9.48 0.81 -12.71
C ASP A 307 9.64 -0.65 -12.26
N ASP A 308 10.87 -1.18 -12.21
CA ASP A 308 11.15 -2.53 -11.71
C ASP A 308 10.93 -2.67 -10.19
N GLN A 309 10.83 -1.56 -9.46
CA GLN A 309 10.52 -1.52 -8.02
C GLN A 309 9.06 -1.18 -7.72
N SER A 310 8.20 -0.98 -8.71
CA SER A 310 6.78 -0.70 -8.51
C SER A 310 6.03 -1.93 -8.02
N ILE A 311 6.01 -2.14 -6.70
CA ILE A 311 5.34 -3.26 -6.04
C ILE A 311 4.07 -2.83 -5.28
N TYR A 312 3.70 -1.56 -5.34
CA TYR A 312 2.55 -0.99 -4.62
C TYR A 312 1.33 -0.70 -5.51
N ARG A 313 1.21 -1.37 -6.68
CA ARG A 313 0.05 -1.22 -7.57
C ARG A 313 -1.28 -1.44 -6.84
N PHE A 314 -1.33 -2.38 -5.89
CA PHE A 314 -2.50 -2.62 -5.03
C PHE A 314 -2.81 -1.47 -4.06
N GLN A 315 -1.91 -0.50 -3.90
CA GLN A 315 -2.09 0.73 -3.12
C GLN A 315 -2.29 1.97 -4.01
N GLY A 316 -2.45 1.80 -5.32
CA GLY A 316 -2.63 2.89 -6.27
C GLY A 316 -1.36 3.37 -6.96
N ALA A 317 -0.21 2.69 -6.80
CA ALA A 317 0.98 3.00 -7.60
C ALA A 317 0.73 2.72 -9.08
N ASN A 318 1.04 3.69 -9.93
CA ASN A 318 0.81 3.58 -11.38
C ASN A 318 2.09 3.86 -12.16
N VAL A 319 2.66 2.81 -12.76
CA VAL A 319 3.87 2.90 -13.61
C VAL A 319 3.63 3.76 -14.86
N GLU A 320 2.38 3.83 -15.33
CA GLU A 320 2.00 4.67 -16.47
C GLU A 320 2.30 6.15 -16.22
N ASN A 321 2.40 6.58 -14.95
CA ASN A 321 2.81 7.94 -14.61
C ASN A 321 4.20 8.30 -15.13
N ILE A 322 5.16 7.36 -15.14
CA ILE A 322 6.51 7.59 -15.70
C ILE A 322 6.42 7.74 -17.21
N GLU A 323 5.63 6.90 -17.88
CA GLU A 323 5.42 7.00 -19.33
C GLU A 323 4.72 8.30 -19.71
N ALA A 324 3.68 8.68 -18.97
CA ALA A 324 2.97 9.95 -19.16
C ALA A 324 3.89 11.16 -18.97
N TYR A 325 4.76 11.12 -17.95
CA TYR A 325 5.76 12.16 -17.71
C TYR A 325 6.76 12.25 -18.88
N LYS A 326 7.29 11.11 -19.34
CA LYS A 326 8.21 11.06 -20.46
C LYS A 326 7.57 11.61 -21.75
N ASN A 327 6.35 11.21 -22.06
CA ASN A 327 5.63 11.68 -23.24
C ASN A 327 5.29 13.18 -23.15
N LYS A 328 4.93 13.68 -21.97
CA LYS A 328 4.60 15.08 -21.76
C LYS A 328 5.76 16.03 -22.05
N TYR A 329 6.98 15.64 -21.70
CA TYR A 329 8.17 16.47 -21.82
C TYR A 329 9.14 15.97 -22.90
N GLU A 330 8.73 15.10 -23.83
CA GLU A 330 9.56 14.41 -24.81
C GLU A 330 10.65 15.29 -25.47
N ASN A 331 10.29 16.54 -25.82
CA ASN A 331 11.19 17.46 -26.52
C ASN A 331 12.19 18.22 -25.62
N GLN A 332 12.01 18.18 -24.31
CA GLN A 332 12.79 18.97 -23.33
C GLN A 332 13.41 18.07 -22.25
N LEU A 333 12.98 16.81 -22.17
CA LEU A 333 13.32 15.90 -21.10
C LEU A 333 14.77 15.48 -21.15
N VAL A 334 15.45 15.59 -20.02
CA VAL A 334 16.76 14.97 -19.82
C VAL A 334 16.58 13.64 -19.12
N ASP A 335 16.76 12.54 -19.85
CA ASP A 335 16.72 11.18 -19.33
C ASP A 335 18.08 10.75 -18.78
N VAL A 336 18.16 10.33 -17.53
CA VAL A 336 19.38 9.81 -16.92
C VAL A 336 19.12 8.40 -16.36
N VAL A 337 19.93 7.43 -16.79
CA VAL A 337 19.84 6.05 -16.27
C VAL A 337 21.05 5.76 -15.37
N LEU A 338 20.81 5.50 -14.09
CA LEU A 338 21.86 5.16 -13.14
C LEU A 338 22.16 3.65 -13.19
N LYS A 339 23.40 3.30 -13.53
CA LYS A 339 23.85 1.91 -13.70
C LYS A 339 24.70 1.37 -12.54
N SER A 340 25.40 2.24 -11.84
CA SER A 340 26.31 1.84 -10.74
C SER A 340 25.54 1.51 -9.47
N ASN A 341 25.64 0.27 -8.99
CA ASN A 341 25.03 -0.19 -7.74
C ASN A 341 26.09 -0.26 -6.63
N TYR A 342 25.81 0.41 -5.51
CA TYR A 342 26.70 0.49 -4.34
C TYR A 342 26.22 -0.37 -3.16
N ARG A 343 25.16 -1.15 -3.34
CA ARG A 343 24.51 -1.93 -2.26
C ARG A 343 24.76 -3.43 -2.36
N SER A 344 24.64 -3.99 -3.54
CA SER A 344 24.54 -5.44 -3.76
C SER A 344 25.76 -5.97 -4.51
N THR A 345 26.02 -7.27 -4.35
CA THR A 345 27.02 -7.99 -5.17
C THR A 345 26.50 -8.22 -6.59
N GLN A 346 27.38 -8.40 -7.58
CA GLN A 346 26.97 -8.63 -8.96
C GLN A 346 26.06 -9.86 -9.11
N LYS A 347 26.33 -10.95 -8.39
CA LYS A 347 25.52 -12.18 -8.42
C LYS A 347 24.07 -11.95 -7.98
N ILE A 348 23.83 -11.06 -6.99
CA ILE A 348 22.49 -10.68 -6.57
C ILE A 348 21.80 -9.86 -7.68
N LEU A 349 22.51 -8.93 -8.29
CA LEU A 349 22.00 -8.11 -9.38
C LEU A 349 21.63 -8.96 -10.60
N ASP A 350 22.49 -9.91 -10.98
CA ASP A 350 22.27 -10.81 -12.11
C ASP A 350 21.06 -11.70 -11.90
N LEU A 351 20.90 -12.28 -10.68
CA LEU A 351 19.73 -13.07 -10.33
C LEU A 351 18.45 -12.21 -10.35
N SER A 352 18.49 -11.03 -9.75
CA SER A 352 17.33 -10.13 -9.74
C SER A 352 16.94 -9.73 -11.17
N ARG A 353 17.91 -9.46 -12.03
CA ARG A 353 17.70 -9.16 -13.44
C ARG A 353 17.04 -10.33 -14.17
N SER A 354 17.53 -11.56 -14.00
CA SER A 354 16.97 -12.74 -14.67
C SER A 354 15.50 -13.00 -14.29
N ILE A 355 15.09 -12.61 -13.07
CA ILE A 355 13.71 -12.72 -12.61
C ILE A 355 12.84 -11.62 -13.23
N ILE A 356 13.28 -10.36 -13.18
CA ILE A 356 12.48 -9.22 -13.62
C ILE A 356 12.36 -9.14 -15.15
N GLU A 357 13.29 -9.71 -15.90
CA GLU A 357 13.23 -9.78 -17.38
C GLU A 357 12.02 -10.56 -17.90
N ASN A 358 11.38 -11.39 -17.08
CA ASN A 358 10.10 -12.04 -17.42
C ASN A 358 8.90 -11.06 -17.45
N ASN A 359 9.05 -9.85 -16.91
CA ASN A 359 8.01 -8.82 -16.97
C ASN A 359 8.10 -8.05 -18.29
N THR A 360 7.07 -8.15 -19.13
CA THR A 360 6.97 -7.49 -20.44
C THR A 360 6.52 -6.03 -20.36
N GLU A 361 6.02 -5.58 -19.21
CA GLU A 361 5.52 -4.21 -19.01
C GLU A 361 6.62 -3.21 -18.59
N ARG A 362 7.87 -3.63 -18.53
CA ARG A 362 9.02 -2.80 -18.16
C ARG A 362 9.25 -1.66 -19.14
N LEU A 363 9.70 -0.51 -18.62
CA LEU A 363 10.14 0.61 -19.48
C LEU A 363 11.24 0.20 -20.45
N SER A 364 12.19 -0.62 -20.01
CA SER A 364 13.26 -1.12 -20.90
C SER A 364 12.78 -2.05 -22.03
N ALA A 365 11.61 -2.67 -21.89
CA ALA A 365 10.97 -3.45 -22.95
C ALA A 365 10.25 -2.56 -23.98
N LYS A 366 9.65 -1.44 -23.50
CA LYS A 366 8.93 -0.47 -24.34
C LYS A 366 9.86 0.55 -25.01
N TYR A 367 10.94 0.94 -24.33
CA TYR A 367 11.92 1.92 -24.77
C TYR A 367 13.33 1.29 -24.84
N PRO A 368 13.77 0.79 -26.01
CA PRO A 368 15.05 0.08 -26.15
C PRO A 368 16.29 0.90 -25.78
N ASP A 369 16.19 2.22 -25.78
CA ASP A 369 17.27 3.14 -25.39
C ASP A 369 17.52 3.14 -23.89
N ILE A 370 16.54 2.71 -23.08
CA ILE A 370 16.64 2.62 -21.63
C ILE A 370 17.32 1.29 -21.25
N LYS A 371 18.65 1.32 -21.12
CA LYS A 371 19.44 0.15 -20.71
C LYS A 371 19.64 0.13 -19.20
N LYS A 372 18.88 -0.70 -18.50
CA LYS A 372 18.89 -0.86 -17.02
C LYS A 372 19.83 -1.98 -16.56
N GLU A 373 21.06 -2.00 -17.00
CA GLU A 373 22.04 -2.97 -16.53
C GLU A 373 22.76 -2.44 -15.30
N LEU A 374 22.47 -3.02 -14.14
CA LEU A 374 23.11 -2.64 -12.90
C LEU A 374 24.47 -3.32 -12.73
N ILE A 375 25.49 -2.54 -12.40
CA ILE A 375 26.87 -2.99 -12.20
C ILE A 375 27.27 -2.72 -10.76
N ALA A 376 27.72 -3.75 -10.04
CA ALA A 376 28.23 -3.60 -8.68
C ALA A 376 29.50 -2.71 -8.71
N SER A 377 29.46 -1.61 -7.96
CA SER A 377 30.52 -0.57 -8.01
C SER A 377 31.16 -0.29 -6.66
N HIS A 378 30.90 -1.12 -5.63
CA HIS A 378 31.50 -0.97 -4.30
C HIS A 378 32.59 -2.01 -4.08
N ASP A 379 33.80 -1.60 -3.75
CA ASP A 379 34.99 -2.47 -3.64
C ASP A 379 34.78 -3.72 -2.76
N ILE A 380 34.16 -3.54 -1.59
CA ILE A 380 33.83 -4.66 -0.68
C ILE A 380 32.82 -5.65 -1.32
N ARG A 381 31.93 -5.16 -2.20
CA ARG A 381 30.91 -5.98 -2.87
C ARG A 381 31.50 -6.73 -4.07
N LEU A 382 32.46 -6.14 -4.75
CA LEU A 382 33.17 -6.76 -5.85
C LEU A 382 33.99 -7.98 -5.41
N SER A 383 34.56 -7.95 -4.20
CA SER A 383 35.36 -9.04 -3.64
C SER A 383 34.55 -10.17 -3.00
N SER A 384 33.23 -10.03 -2.87
CA SER A 384 32.38 -11.05 -2.22
C SER A 384 32.18 -12.28 -3.10
N VAL A 385 32.51 -13.46 -2.58
CA VAL A 385 32.32 -14.78 -3.24
C VAL A 385 30.91 -15.35 -3.00
N ALA A 386 30.14 -14.78 -2.07
CA ALA A 386 28.81 -15.27 -1.72
C ALA A 386 27.84 -15.24 -2.91
N SER A 387 27.08 -16.29 -3.06
CA SER A 387 26.07 -16.46 -4.11
C SER A 387 24.69 -16.58 -3.48
N PRO A 388 23.63 -16.13 -4.17
CA PRO A 388 22.27 -16.48 -3.82
C PRO A 388 22.08 -18.01 -3.85
N GLU A 389 21.29 -18.53 -2.91
CA GLU A 389 20.98 -19.95 -2.80
C GLU A 389 19.46 -20.15 -2.93
N LEU A 390 19.05 -21.25 -3.58
CA LEU A 390 17.65 -21.65 -3.69
C LEU A 390 17.45 -22.93 -2.88
N HIS A 391 16.59 -22.86 -1.87
CA HIS A 391 16.19 -24.01 -1.07
C HIS A 391 14.73 -24.37 -1.36
N ILE A 392 14.47 -25.64 -1.69
CA ILE A 392 13.13 -26.14 -2.00
C ILE A 392 12.74 -27.13 -0.91
N TYR A 393 11.54 -26.96 -0.35
CA TYR A 393 11.00 -27.79 0.71
C TYR A 393 9.69 -28.46 0.26
N GLU A 394 9.39 -29.63 0.80
CA GLU A 394 8.18 -30.39 0.43
C GLU A 394 6.89 -29.73 0.94
N ASN A 395 6.98 -29.00 2.04
CA ASN A 395 5.84 -28.32 2.66
C ASN A 395 6.28 -27.11 3.48
N THR A 396 5.32 -26.26 3.83
CA THR A 396 5.53 -25.02 4.59
C THR A 396 6.18 -25.25 5.95
N PHE A 397 5.85 -26.35 6.63
CA PHE A 397 6.45 -26.63 7.94
C PHE A 397 7.96 -26.86 7.82
N GLN A 398 8.39 -27.66 6.86
CA GLN A 398 9.82 -27.88 6.58
C GLN A 398 10.53 -26.60 6.15
N GLU A 399 9.85 -25.72 5.37
CA GLU A 399 10.37 -24.41 5.00
C GLU A 399 10.62 -23.55 6.25
N LEU A 400 9.65 -23.42 7.16
CA LEU A 400 9.79 -22.64 8.39
C LEU A 400 10.91 -23.16 9.29
N VAL A 401 11.03 -24.49 9.44
CA VAL A 401 12.13 -25.12 10.17
C VAL A 401 13.47 -24.86 9.48
N GLY A 402 13.54 -24.98 8.16
CA GLY A 402 14.74 -24.73 7.38
C GLY A 402 15.24 -23.30 7.51
N VAL A 403 14.35 -22.33 7.36
CA VAL A 403 14.66 -20.90 7.56
C VAL A 403 15.15 -20.62 8.98
N THR A 404 14.47 -21.19 9.98
CA THR A 404 14.85 -21.03 11.39
C THR A 404 16.26 -21.57 11.66
N ASN A 405 16.58 -22.76 11.17
CA ASN A 405 17.90 -23.39 11.33
C ASN A 405 19.00 -22.62 10.60
N GLN A 406 18.72 -22.08 9.41
CA GLN A 406 19.69 -21.22 8.70
C GLN A 406 20.00 -19.95 9.50
N ILE A 407 18.98 -19.28 10.07
CA ILE A 407 19.17 -18.11 10.91
C ILE A 407 19.98 -18.47 12.17
N GLU A 408 19.66 -19.56 12.85
CA GLU A 408 20.43 -20.05 14.00
C GLU A 408 21.90 -20.25 13.65
N THR A 409 22.16 -20.86 12.50
CA THR A 409 23.54 -21.07 11.98
C THR A 409 24.25 -19.73 11.72
N LEU A 410 23.57 -18.74 11.16
CA LEU A 410 24.14 -17.40 10.93
C LEU A 410 24.48 -16.69 12.25
N LEU A 411 23.59 -16.78 13.25
CA LEU A 411 23.84 -16.24 14.59
C LEU A 411 25.03 -16.92 15.28
N GLN A 412 25.16 -18.24 15.16
CA GLN A 412 26.32 -18.98 15.69
C GLN A 412 27.64 -18.59 15.01
N LYS A 413 27.58 -18.17 13.75
CA LYS A 413 28.74 -17.60 13.02
C LYS A 413 29.05 -16.15 13.41
N GLY A 414 28.34 -15.57 14.38
CA GLY A 414 28.57 -14.22 14.88
C GLY A 414 27.90 -13.11 14.06
N ILE A 415 26.99 -13.43 13.15
CA ILE A 415 26.18 -12.41 12.45
C ILE A 415 25.14 -11.89 13.42
N THR A 416 25.07 -10.58 13.63
CA THR A 416 24.11 -9.97 14.54
C THR A 416 22.68 -9.99 13.95
N PRO A 417 21.62 -10.14 14.77
CA PRO A 417 20.24 -10.24 14.30
C PRO A 417 19.80 -9.08 13.40
N GLU A 418 20.28 -7.87 13.66
CA GLU A 418 19.95 -6.65 12.91
C GLU A 418 20.44 -6.69 11.44
N LYS A 419 21.34 -7.64 11.13
CA LYS A 419 21.86 -7.84 9.76
C LYS A 419 21.12 -8.93 9.00
N ILE A 420 20.14 -9.58 9.64
CA ILE A 420 19.34 -10.66 9.05
C ILE A 420 17.92 -10.16 8.84
N ALA A 421 17.42 -10.28 7.62
CA ALA A 421 16.03 -9.95 7.30
C ALA A 421 15.33 -11.15 6.64
N VAL A 422 14.09 -11.40 7.05
CA VAL A 422 13.22 -12.39 6.40
C VAL A 422 12.08 -11.64 5.72
N ILE A 423 11.94 -11.82 4.40
CA ILE A 423 10.91 -11.18 3.58
C ILE A 423 9.91 -12.25 3.16
N TYR A 424 8.62 -11.99 3.34
CA TYR A 424 7.53 -12.89 2.98
C TYR A 424 6.38 -12.12 2.32
N LYS A 425 5.58 -12.81 1.52
CA LYS A 425 4.49 -12.19 0.75
C LYS A 425 3.30 -11.80 1.62
N GLU A 426 2.91 -12.65 2.55
CA GLU A 426 1.71 -12.47 3.38
C GLU A 426 2.06 -12.50 4.87
N ASN A 427 1.42 -11.64 5.65
CA ASN A 427 1.68 -11.51 7.09
C ASN A 427 1.50 -12.81 7.88
N LYS A 428 0.60 -13.71 7.45
CA LYS A 428 0.38 -15.00 8.11
C LYS A 428 1.66 -15.84 8.22
N TRP A 429 2.55 -15.78 7.22
CA TRP A 429 3.81 -16.52 7.22
C TRP A 429 4.78 -16.01 8.30
N GLY A 430 4.81 -14.68 8.49
CA GLY A 430 5.58 -14.09 9.58
C GLY A 430 5.07 -14.51 10.96
N ASP A 431 3.75 -14.64 11.16
CA ASP A 431 3.17 -15.08 12.42
C ASP A 431 3.55 -16.52 12.77
N GLU A 432 3.56 -17.39 11.76
CA GLU A 432 3.96 -18.77 11.95
C GLU A 432 5.47 -18.86 12.26
N LEU A 433 6.30 -18.12 11.53
CA LEU A 433 7.74 -18.09 11.76
C LEU A 433 8.12 -17.57 13.16
N ILE A 434 7.42 -16.55 13.65
CA ILE A 434 7.63 -16.00 15.00
C ILE A 434 7.45 -17.07 16.09
N LYS A 435 6.57 -18.05 15.91
CA LYS A 435 6.40 -19.14 16.88
C LYS A 435 7.69 -19.97 17.00
N PHE A 436 8.33 -20.30 15.87
CA PHE A 436 9.60 -21.01 15.86
C PHE A 436 10.74 -20.18 16.48
N PHE A 437 10.77 -18.87 16.22
CA PHE A 437 11.77 -17.98 16.82
C PHE A 437 11.62 -17.90 18.34
N LYS A 438 10.39 -17.86 18.87
CA LYS A 438 10.12 -17.88 20.30
C LYS A 438 10.58 -19.19 20.95
N GLU A 439 10.28 -20.33 20.33
CA GLU A 439 10.73 -21.64 20.83
C GLU A 439 12.26 -21.78 20.84
N LYS A 440 12.93 -21.24 19.83
CA LYS A 440 14.39 -21.24 19.71
C LYS A 440 15.08 -20.09 20.43
N GLN A 441 14.32 -19.19 21.06
CA GLN A 441 14.83 -17.96 21.72
C GLN A 441 15.65 -17.08 20.78
N ILE A 442 15.32 -17.07 19.47
CA ILE A 442 15.92 -16.20 18.48
C ILE A 442 15.33 -14.79 18.64
N PRO A 443 16.14 -13.74 18.86
CA PRO A 443 15.65 -12.38 18.92
C PRO A 443 15.12 -11.94 17.55
N PHE A 444 13.95 -11.29 17.54
CA PHE A 444 13.33 -10.78 16.32
C PHE A 444 12.64 -9.44 16.54
N TYR A 445 12.48 -8.69 15.47
CA TYR A 445 11.68 -7.47 15.40
C TYR A 445 10.65 -7.59 14.29
N SER A 446 9.39 -7.31 14.61
CA SER A 446 8.31 -7.22 13.63
C SER A 446 7.54 -5.92 13.83
N LYS A 447 7.32 -5.17 12.73
CA LYS A 447 6.49 -3.95 12.74
C LYS A 447 4.99 -4.23 12.89
N ARG A 448 4.60 -5.50 12.92
CA ARG A 448 3.20 -5.87 12.97
C ARG A 448 2.56 -5.44 14.29
N LYS A 449 1.39 -4.81 14.20
CA LYS A 449 0.54 -4.56 15.35
C LYS A 449 -0.17 -5.86 15.73
N GLU A 450 0.01 -6.33 16.95
CA GLU A 450 -0.77 -7.46 17.47
C GLU A 450 -2.23 -7.01 17.60
N ASN A 451 -3.15 -7.83 17.09
CA ASN A 451 -4.57 -7.59 17.33
C ASN A 451 -4.89 -7.97 18.79
N LEU A 452 -5.21 -6.96 19.60
CA LEU A 452 -5.51 -7.13 21.02
C LEU A 452 -6.64 -8.15 21.26
N PHE A 453 -7.58 -8.29 20.33
CA PHE A 453 -8.66 -9.28 20.41
C PHE A 453 -8.19 -10.73 20.21
N HIS A 454 -6.97 -10.95 19.68
CA HIS A 454 -6.39 -12.28 19.55
C HIS A 454 -5.54 -12.69 20.74
N ILE A 455 -5.26 -11.79 21.68
CA ILE A 455 -4.54 -12.10 22.92
C ILE A 455 -5.42 -13.05 23.76
N PRO A 456 -4.87 -14.12 24.34
CA PRO A 456 -5.64 -15.11 25.11
C PRO A 456 -6.51 -14.48 26.21
N LEU A 457 -5.98 -13.51 26.93
CA LEU A 457 -6.73 -12.81 27.97
C LEU A 457 -7.93 -12.04 27.41
N SER A 458 -7.72 -11.30 26.32
CA SER A 458 -8.80 -10.54 25.68
C SER A 458 -9.90 -11.46 25.14
N LYS A 459 -9.54 -12.60 24.56
CA LYS A 459 -10.51 -13.62 24.13
C LYS A 459 -11.35 -14.11 25.30
N LYS A 460 -10.71 -14.47 26.42
CA LYS A 460 -11.42 -14.88 27.64
C LYS A 460 -12.40 -13.83 28.12
N MET A 461 -11.97 -12.57 28.17
CA MET A 461 -12.85 -11.44 28.57
C MET A 461 -14.05 -11.29 27.61
N ILE A 462 -13.81 -11.36 26.31
CA ILE A 462 -14.87 -11.25 25.30
C ILE A 462 -15.84 -12.43 25.40
N THR A 463 -15.37 -13.66 25.62
CA THR A 463 -16.22 -14.84 25.83
C THR A 463 -17.12 -14.64 27.06
N ILE A 464 -16.57 -14.12 28.18
CA ILE A 464 -17.36 -13.80 29.37
C ILE A 464 -18.43 -12.75 29.06
N LEU A 465 -18.07 -11.65 28.39
CA LEU A 465 -19.02 -10.60 28.03
C LEU A 465 -20.12 -11.11 27.08
N ARG A 466 -19.78 -11.95 26.12
CA ARG A 466 -20.75 -12.61 25.23
C ARG A 466 -21.69 -13.52 25.99
N TYR A 467 -21.17 -14.27 26.96
CA TYR A 467 -22.00 -15.11 27.82
C TYR A 467 -23.01 -14.25 28.62
N ILE A 468 -22.55 -13.18 29.27
CA ILE A 468 -23.42 -12.26 30.04
C ILE A 468 -24.50 -11.66 29.11
N ALA A 469 -24.12 -11.20 27.92
CA ALA A 469 -25.07 -10.62 26.97
C ALA A 469 -26.11 -11.64 26.46
N ALA A 470 -25.67 -12.85 26.15
CA ALA A 470 -26.57 -13.93 25.70
C ALA A 470 -27.55 -14.34 26.80
N GLU A 471 -27.08 -14.53 28.03
CA GLU A 471 -27.90 -14.87 29.19
C GLU A 471 -28.85 -13.75 29.60
N HIS A 472 -28.48 -12.48 29.39
CA HIS A 472 -29.39 -11.34 29.59
C HIS A 472 -30.51 -11.32 28.55
N SER A 473 -30.23 -11.66 27.31
CA SER A 473 -31.22 -11.70 26.22
C SER A 473 -32.15 -12.89 26.34
N ILE A 474 -31.61 -14.10 26.55
CA ILE A 474 -32.37 -15.34 26.72
C ILE A 474 -31.68 -16.18 27.78
N SER A 475 -32.28 -16.25 28.98
CA SER A 475 -31.73 -17.00 30.11
C SER A 475 -31.58 -18.49 29.77
N TYR A 476 -30.47 -19.07 30.20
CA TYR A 476 -30.11 -20.49 29.98
C TYR A 476 -29.87 -20.89 28.51
N SER A 477 -29.48 -19.94 27.65
CA SER A 477 -29.28 -20.18 26.21
C SER A 477 -27.82 -20.36 25.78
N ALA A 478 -26.86 -19.98 26.63
CA ALA A 478 -25.45 -19.83 26.27
C ALA A 478 -24.56 -20.94 26.86
N ASP A 479 -25.00 -22.18 26.80
CA ASP A 479 -24.27 -23.35 27.30
C ASP A 479 -22.92 -23.57 26.60
N ASP A 480 -22.80 -23.25 25.32
CA ASP A 480 -21.56 -23.31 24.55
C ASP A 480 -20.50 -22.33 25.07
N LEU A 481 -20.93 -21.09 25.35
CA LEU A 481 -20.05 -20.08 25.92
C LEU A 481 -19.67 -20.43 27.38
N LEU A 482 -20.64 -20.94 28.17
CA LEU A 482 -20.36 -21.41 29.53
C LEU A 482 -19.37 -22.58 29.54
N PHE A 483 -19.51 -23.52 28.63
CA PHE A 483 -18.57 -24.62 28.46
C PHE A 483 -17.15 -24.13 28.17
N GLU A 484 -16.99 -23.15 27.26
CA GLU A 484 -15.70 -22.52 26.98
C GLU A 484 -15.13 -21.81 28.22
N ILE A 485 -15.95 -21.05 28.95
CA ILE A 485 -15.56 -20.33 30.15
C ILE A 485 -15.06 -21.27 31.25
N LEU A 486 -15.73 -22.38 31.48
CA LEU A 486 -15.35 -23.37 32.48
C LEU A 486 -13.95 -23.97 32.22
N HIS A 487 -13.49 -24.00 30.97
CA HIS A 487 -12.14 -24.45 30.59
C HIS A 487 -11.06 -23.39 30.79
N PHE A 488 -11.41 -22.16 31.23
CA PHE A 488 -10.38 -21.16 31.49
C PHE A 488 -9.48 -21.60 32.66
N ASP A 489 -8.18 -21.52 32.44
CA ASP A 489 -7.14 -21.85 33.42
C ASP A 489 -7.26 -21.08 34.75
N ILE A 490 -7.93 -19.91 34.71
CA ILE A 490 -8.22 -19.07 35.88
C ILE A 490 -9.05 -19.84 36.93
N TYR A 491 -10.00 -20.67 36.46
CA TYR A 491 -10.92 -21.40 37.35
C TYR A 491 -10.35 -22.72 37.85
N LYS A 492 -9.31 -23.24 37.21
CA LYS A 492 -8.64 -24.51 37.57
C LYS A 492 -9.58 -25.72 37.68
N ILE A 493 -10.69 -25.73 36.95
CA ILE A 493 -11.66 -26.83 36.94
C ILE A 493 -11.07 -27.95 36.08
N PRO A 494 -10.98 -29.19 36.57
CA PRO A 494 -10.50 -30.31 35.76
C PRO A 494 -11.41 -30.52 34.53
N SER A 495 -10.81 -30.62 33.33
CA SER A 495 -11.58 -30.81 32.07
C SER A 495 -12.48 -32.05 32.12
N PHE A 496 -12.09 -33.08 32.89
CA PHE A 496 -12.89 -34.27 33.08
C PHE A 496 -14.22 -34.00 33.81
N GLU A 497 -14.25 -33.13 34.80
CA GLU A 497 -15.49 -32.76 35.52
C GLU A 497 -16.43 -31.91 34.61
N ILE A 498 -15.86 -31.04 33.75
CA ILE A 498 -16.62 -30.30 32.77
C ILE A 498 -17.25 -31.25 31.73
N ALA A 499 -16.49 -32.23 31.28
CA ALA A 499 -16.98 -33.25 30.37
C ALA A 499 -18.12 -34.09 30.97
N LYS A 500 -17.99 -34.53 32.23
CA LYS A 500 -19.06 -35.24 32.97
C LYS A 500 -20.34 -34.40 33.03
N ALA A 501 -20.24 -33.13 33.40
CA ALA A 501 -21.37 -32.23 33.46
C ALA A 501 -22.06 -32.08 32.09
N SER A 502 -21.26 -31.95 31.02
CA SER A 502 -21.80 -31.83 29.67
C SER A 502 -22.53 -33.09 29.20
N VAL A 503 -21.99 -34.29 29.52
CA VAL A 503 -22.66 -35.56 29.22
C VAL A 503 -23.95 -35.68 30.02
N ALA A 504 -23.94 -35.39 31.33
CA ALA A 504 -25.14 -35.45 32.18
C ALA A 504 -26.23 -34.51 31.71
N VAL A 505 -25.89 -33.29 31.27
CA VAL A 505 -26.84 -32.34 30.70
C VAL A 505 -27.39 -32.85 29.37
N ASN A 506 -26.56 -33.43 28.51
CA ASN A 506 -27.00 -33.99 27.24
C ASN A 506 -27.94 -35.18 27.41
N ASP A 507 -27.64 -36.08 28.35
CA ASP A 507 -28.48 -37.23 28.63
C ASP A 507 -29.85 -36.83 29.23
N ALA A 508 -29.84 -35.86 30.16
CA ALA A 508 -31.02 -35.32 30.78
C ALA A 508 -31.93 -34.51 29.80
N LYS A 509 -31.37 -34.05 28.68
CA LYS A 509 -32.11 -33.22 27.70
C LYS A 509 -33.31 -33.92 27.07
N TYR A 510 -33.34 -35.24 27.07
CA TYR A 510 -34.47 -36.07 26.58
C TYR A 510 -35.57 -36.23 27.60
N GLU A 511 -35.29 -36.02 28.89
CA GLU A 511 -36.26 -36.20 29.97
C GLU A 511 -36.74 -34.85 30.55
N LYS A 512 -35.85 -33.88 30.63
CA LYS A 512 -36.10 -32.57 31.23
C LYS A 512 -35.31 -31.50 30.47
N LYS A 513 -35.94 -30.35 30.22
CA LYS A 513 -35.23 -29.19 29.67
C LYS A 513 -34.22 -28.69 30.71
N THR A 514 -32.93 -28.94 30.51
CA THR A 514 -31.83 -28.59 31.41
C THR A 514 -30.72 -27.91 30.65
N SER A 515 -29.83 -27.19 31.36
CA SER A 515 -28.66 -26.49 30.83
C SER A 515 -27.45 -26.70 31.74
N LEU A 516 -26.25 -26.44 31.24
CA LEU A 516 -25.04 -26.48 32.05
C LEU A 516 -25.16 -25.56 33.28
N ARG A 517 -25.74 -24.37 33.11
CA ARG A 517 -25.99 -23.44 34.19
C ARG A 517 -26.89 -24.03 35.25
N THR A 518 -28.00 -24.69 34.87
CA THR A 518 -28.91 -25.36 35.81
C THR A 518 -28.21 -26.47 36.57
N TYR A 519 -27.42 -27.31 35.85
CA TYR A 519 -26.68 -28.41 36.43
C TYR A 519 -25.70 -27.94 37.51
N PHE A 520 -24.92 -26.89 37.25
CA PHE A 520 -23.99 -26.34 38.24
C PHE A 520 -24.70 -25.62 39.40
N GLN A 521 -25.84 -24.98 39.18
CA GLN A 521 -26.64 -24.40 40.24
C GLN A 521 -27.15 -25.48 41.21
N GLU A 522 -27.71 -26.56 40.71
CA GLU A 522 -28.17 -27.70 41.52
C GLU A 522 -26.99 -28.35 42.26
N TRP A 523 -25.84 -28.53 41.61
CA TRP A 523 -24.65 -29.09 42.23
C TRP A 523 -24.08 -28.23 43.37
N ILE A 524 -24.05 -26.90 43.22
CA ILE A 524 -23.61 -25.99 44.29
C ILE A 524 -24.56 -26.02 45.47
N HIS A 525 -25.85 -26.19 45.26
CA HIS A 525 -26.83 -26.27 46.35
C HIS A 525 -26.83 -27.62 47.05
N THR A 526 -26.29 -28.66 46.48
CA THR A 526 -26.23 -30.02 47.04
C THR A 526 -24.86 -30.34 47.65
N ALA A 527 -23.81 -29.58 47.33
CA ALA A 527 -22.45 -29.70 47.90
C ALA A 527 -22.33 -28.85 49.18
#